data_2577a020766de8274da224a21b7add47
#
_entry.id   2577a020766de8274da224a21b7add47
#
_cell.length_a   1.000
_cell.length_b   1.000
_cell.length_c   1.000
_cell.angle_alpha   90.00
_cell.angle_beta   90.00
_cell.angle_gamma   90.00
#
_symmetry.space_group_name_H-M   'P 1'
#
loop_
_entity.id
_entity.type
_entity.pdbx_description
1 polymer ?
#
loop_
_entity_poly.entity_id
_entity_poly.type
_entity_poly.pdbx_seq_one_letter_code
_entity_poly.pdbx_strand_id
1 'polypeptide(L)'
;MQTIDKFNFAGKKAFVRVDFNVPLDENFNITDDTRMRAALPTLKKILADGGSIIIGSHLGRPKGVADKFSLKHIIKHLSELLGVEVQFANDCMGEEAAVKAAALQPGEVLLLENLRFYAEEEGKPRGLAEDATDEEKAAAKKAVKESQKEFTKKLASYADCYVNDAFGTAHRAHASTALIAKYFDVNNKMFGYLMEKEVKAVDKVLNDIKRPFTAIMGGSKVSSKIEIIENLLSKVDNLIIAGGMTYTFTKAMGGKIGISICEDDKLDLALDLMKKAKEKGVNLILAVDAKIADAFSNDANTKFCAVDEIPDGWEGLDIGPKTEEIFANVIKESKTILWNGPTGVFEFENFTHGSRAVGEAIVEATKNGAFSLVGGGDSVACVNKFGLASGVSYVSTGGGALLEAIEGKVLPGIAAIQE
;
A
#
# COMPACT_ATOMS: atom_id res chain seq x y z
N MET A 1 12.15 -20.95 -6.36
CA MET A 1 12.25 -19.49 -6.53
C MET A 1 13.60 -19.00 -6.01
N GLN A 2 14.30 -18.19 -6.79
CA GLN A 2 15.56 -17.57 -6.38
C GLN A 2 15.32 -16.52 -5.30
N THR A 3 16.29 -16.34 -4.40
CA THR A 3 16.24 -15.32 -3.35
C THR A 3 17.44 -14.38 -3.45
N ILE A 4 17.25 -13.15 -2.99
CA ILE A 4 18.31 -12.13 -3.04
C ILE A 4 19.54 -12.51 -2.20
N ASP A 5 19.36 -13.19 -1.07
CA ASP A 5 20.48 -13.64 -0.24
C ASP A 5 21.33 -14.71 -0.90
N LYS A 6 20.70 -15.61 -1.66
CA LYS A 6 21.39 -16.72 -2.32
C LYS A 6 22.04 -16.33 -3.65
N PHE A 7 21.57 -15.23 -4.26
CA PHE A 7 22.07 -14.80 -5.55
C PHE A 7 23.37 -14.01 -5.38
N ASN A 8 24.37 -14.33 -6.17
CA ASN A 8 25.63 -13.59 -6.23
C ASN A 8 25.60 -12.60 -7.40
N PHE A 9 25.57 -11.32 -7.10
CA PHE A 9 25.53 -10.26 -8.10
C PHE A 9 26.91 -9.91 -8.68
N ALA A 10 27.98 -10.52 -8.24
CA ALA A 10 29.33 -10.20 -8.72
C ALA A 10 29.40 -10.26 -10.25
N GLY A 11 29.83 -9.16 -10.87
CA GLY A 11 29.92 -9.03 -12.34
C GLY A 11 28.60 -9.00 -13.07
N LYS A 12 27.47 -8.95 -12.36
CA LYS A 12 26.12 -8.91 -12.93
C LYS A 12 25.56 -7.49 -12.97
N LYS A 13 24.76 -7.21 -13.99
CA LYS A 13 23.95 -6.00 -14.08
C LYS A 13 22.53 -6.35 -13.65
N ALA A 14 22.05 -5.71 -12.58
CA ALA A 14 20.71 -5.96 -12.07
C ALA A 14 19.78 -4.80 -12.43
N PHE A 15 18.65 -5.12 -13.06
CA PHE A 15 17.54 -4.17 -13.16
C PHE A 15 16.73 -4.26 -11.88
N VAL A 16 16.69 -3.18 -11.11
CA VAL A 16 15.95 -3.12 -9.86
C VAL A 16 14.76 -2.17 -10.01
N ARG A 17 13.57 -2.73 -9.93
CA ARG A 17 12.34 -1.92 -9.91
C ARG A 17 12.07 -1.50 -8.48
N VAL A 18 12.17 -0.21 -8.23
CA VAL A 18 11.92 0.39 -6.92
C VAL A 18 10.70 1.30 -6.97
N ASP A 19 10.21 1.70 -5.82
CA ASP A 19 9.17 2.72 -5.68
C ASP A 19 9.81 4.00 -5.11
N PHE A 20 10.30 4.85 -5.98
CA PHE A 20 10.84 6.17 -5.65
C PHE A 20 9.83 7.28 -5.96
N ASN A 21 8.55 6.95 -5.85
CA ASN A 21 7.47 7.93 -5.92
C ASN A 21 7.40 8.72 -4.60
N VAL A 22 8.33 9.63 -4.43
CA VAL A 22 8.50 10.44 -3.23
C VAL A 22 7.91 11.84 -3.41
N PRO A 23 7.39 12.47 -2.34
CA PRO A 23 6.87 13.83 -2.42
C PRO A 23 8.00 14.84 -2.56
N LEU A 24 7.80 15.78 -3.49
CA LEU A 24 8.71 16.90 -3.72
C LEU A 24 8.00 18.21 -3.39
N ASP A 25 8.72 19.17 -2.83
CA ASP A 25 8.21 20.51 -2.61
C ASP A 25 8.30 21.38 -3.89
N GLU A 26 7.95 22.64 -3.81
CA GLU A 26 7.98 23.58 -4.93
C GLU A 26 9.38 23.76 -5.53
N ASN A 27 10.42 23.53 -4.75
CA ASN A 27 11.82 23.64 -5.15
C ASN A 27 12.44 22.29 -5.49
N PHE A 28 11.62 21.26 -5.67
CA PHE A 28 12.03 19.88 -5.97
C PHE A 28 12.85 19.22 -4.86
N ASN A 29 12.74 19.71 -3.62
CA ASN A 29 13.33 19.03 -2.48
C ASN A 29 12.46 17.86 -2.04
N ILE A 30 13.08 16.75 -1.70
CA ILE A 30 12.39 15.56 -1.18
C ILE A 30 11.92 15.87 0.25
N THR A 31 10.62 15.78 0.49
CA THR A 31 10.04 16.05 1.81
C THR A 31 9.88 14.80 2.67
N ASP A 32 9.91 13.63 2.06
CA ASP A 32 9.87 12.32 2.72
C ASP A 32 10.63 11.30 1.86
N ASP A 33 11.72 10.78 2.40
CA ASP A 33 12.59 9.81 1.70
C ASP A 33 12.40 8.36 2.19
N THR A 34 11.34 8.08 2.94
CA THR A 34 11.08 6.76 3.53
C THR A 34 11.15 5.64 2.48
N ARG A 35 10.55 5.85 1.31
CA ARG A 35 10.55 4.85 0.23
C ARG A 35 11.95 4.62 -0.35
N MET A 36 12.76 5.66 -0.43
CA MET A 36 14.14 5.54 -0.90
C MET A 36 14.98 4.75 0.10
N ARG A 37 14.85 5.05 1.39
CA ARG A 37 15.54 4.32 2.46
C ARG A 37 15.12 2.87 2.53
N ALA A 38 13.87 2.58 2.28
CA ALA A 38 13.35 1.20 2.29
C ALA A 38 14.00 0.31 1.21
N ALA A 39 14.43 0.89 0.10
CA ALA A 39 15.10 0.16 -0.99
C ALA A 39 16.61 -0.02 -0.77
N LEU A 40 17.21 0.71 0.17
CA LEU A 40 18.67 0.69 0.36
C LEU A 40 19.25 -0.70 0.67
N PRO A 41 18.64 -1.55 1.50
CA PRO A 41 19.18 -2.89 1.76
C PRO A 41 19.38 -3.70 0.48
N THR A 42 18.41 -3.66 -0.43
CA THR A 42 18.48 -4.35 -1.73
C THR A 42 19.62 -3.78 -2.59
N LEU A 43 19.65 -2.44 -2.74
CA LEU A 43 20.67 -1.79 -3.56
C LEU A 43 22.09 -2.02 -3.00
N LYS A 44 22.26 -1.94 -1.69
CA LYS A 44 23.55 -2.15 -1.03
C LYS A 44 24.03 -3.60 -1.13
N LYS A 45 23.12 -4.57 -1.07
CA LYS A 45 23.46 -5.99 -1.28
C LYS A 45 24.10 -6.21 -2.66
N ILE A 46 23.48 -5.66 -3.69
CA ILE A 46 23.97 -5.80 -5.06
C ILE A 46 25.37 -5.18 -5.22
N LEU A 47 25.55 -3.97 -4.69
CA LEU A 47 26.84 -3.28 -4.74
C LEU A 47 27.90 -3.99 -3.91
N ALA A 48 27.55 -4.51 -2.73
CA ALA A 48 28.48 -5.25 -1.87
C ALA A 48 28.97 -6.54 -2.52
N ASP A 49 28.15 -7.19 -3.33
CA ASP A 49 28.56 -8.38 -4.09
C ASP A 49 29.47 -8.04 -5.28
N GLY A 50 29.61 -6.78 -5.64
CA GLY A 50 30.35 -6.37 -6.84
C GLY A 50 29.48 -6.32 -8.10
N GLY A 51 28.18 -6.15 -7.95
CA GLY A 51 27.25 -5.95 -9.06
C GLY A 51 27.14 -4.48 -9.45
N SER A 52 26.47 -4.21 -10.56
CA SER A 52 26.02 -2.89 -10.99
C SER A 52 24.49 -2.85 -11.08
N ILE A 53 23.94 -1.65 -11.01
CA ILE A 53 22.49 -1.48 -10.89
C ILE A 53 21.95 -0.55 -11.97
N ILE A 54 20.87 -0.97 -12.62
CA ILE A 54 20.01 -0.12 -13.42
C ILE A 54 18.70 0.03 -12.61
N ILE A 55 18.42 1.25 -12.13
CA ILE A 55 17.23 1.53 -11.33
C ILE A 55 16.10 2.04 -12.22
N GLY A 56 14.95 1.38 -12.16
CA GLY A 56 13.71 1.84 -12.77
C GLY A 56 12.67 2.20 -11.72
N SER A 57 12.05 3.36 -11.86
CA SER A 57 10.98 3.81 -11.00
C SER A 57 10.01 4.72 -11.74
N HIS A 58 8.86 4.96 -11.13
CA HIS A 58 7.96 6.03 -11.52
C HIS A 58 7.98 7.15 -10.48
N LEU A 59 7.50 8.30 -10.87
CA LEU A 59 7.23 9.45 -10.00
C LEU A 59 5.94 10.10 -10.47
N GLY A 60 4.96 10.17 -9.57
CA GLY A 60 3.66 10.76 -9.86
C GLY A 60 2.85 10.01 -10.92
N ARG A 61 1.94 10.75 -11.54
CA ARG A 61 1.05 10.23 -12.60
C ARG A 61 1.15 11.12 -13.85
N PRO A 62 2.30 11.17 -14.51
CA PRO A 62 2.47 12.00 -15.70
C PRO A 62 1.63 11.47 -16.87
N LYS A 63 1.25 12.38 -17.75
CA LYS A 63 0.60 12.05 -19.03
C LYS A 63 1.57 12.13 -20.22
N GLY A 64 2.84 12.27 -19.93
CA GLY A 64 3.94 12.44 -20.86
C GLY A 64 5.11 13.06 -20.12
N VAL A 65 6.14 13.46 -20.85
CA VAL A 65 7.34 14.08 -20.27
C VAL A 65 6.97 15.41 -19.60
N ALA A 66 7.35 15.56 -18.32
CA ALA A 66 7.14 16.78 -17.55
C ALA A 66 8.24 16.93 -16.50
N ASP A 67 8.85 18.11 -16.42
CA ASP A 67 9.97 18.37 -15.52
C ASP A 67 9.64 18.09 -14.04
N LYS A 68 8.44 18.42 -13.60
CA LYS A 68 8.00 18.17 -12.21
C LYS A 68 7.95 16.70 -11.83
N PHE A 69 7.90 15.80 -12.79
CA PHE A 69 7.89 14.36 -12.59
C PHE A 69 9.20 13.69 -12.99
N SER A 70 10.24 14.47 -13.27
CA SER A 70 11.55 13.92 -13.60
C SER A 70 12.23 13.32 -12.37
N LEU A 71 12.80 12.14 -12.54
CA LEU A 71 13.61 11.51 -11.49
C LEU A 71 14.99 12.18 -11.30
N LYS A 72 15.36 13.12 -12.18
CA LYS A 72 16.61 13.89 -12.01
C LYS A 72 16.68 14.60 -10.66
N HIS A 73 15.52 14.98 -10.10
CA HIS A 73 15.45 15.70 -8.84
C HIS A 73 15.87 14.88 -7.62
N ILE A 74 15.93 13.55 -7.73
CA ILE A 74 16.30 12.68 -6.61
C ILE A 74 17.74 12.15 -6.69
N ILE A 75 18.47 12.45 -7.77
CA ILE A 75 19.81 11.87 -8.02
C ILE A 75 20.79 12.21 -6.90
N LYS A 76 20.86 13.47 -6.50
CA LYS A 76 21.78 13.92 -5.47
C LYS A 76 21.53 13.22 -4.14
N HIS A 77 20.29 13.17 -3.70
CA HIS A 77 19.90 12.53 -2.45
C HIS A 77 20.14 11.01 -2.50
N LEU A 78 19.82 10.38 -3.61
CA LEU A 78 20.09 8.94 -3.79
C LEU A 78 21.58 8.65 -3.74
N SER A 79 22.41 9.49 -4.38
CA SER A 79 23.87 9.36 -4.33
C SER A 79 24.41 9.45 -2.91
N GLU A 80 23.89 10.39 -2.13
CA GLU A 80 24.24 10.55 -0.71
C GLU A 80 23.87 9.31 0.10
N LEU A 81 22.66 8.79 -0.10
CA LEU A 81 22.17 7.59 0.61
C LEU A 81 22.99 6.33 0.27
N LEU A 82 23.39 6.18 -0.98
CA LEU A 82 24.15 5.02 -1.44
C LEU A 82 25.66 5.15 -1.20
N GLY A 83 26.16 6.38 -1.05
CA GLY A 83 27.58 6.62 -0.94
C GLY A 83 28.36 6.45 -2.25
N VAL A 84 27.67 6.44 -3.39
CA VAL A 84 28.24 6.39 -4.72
C VAL A 84 27.55 7.40 -5.62
N GLU A 85 28.25 7.89 -6.64
CA GLU A 85 27.67 8.80 -7.62
C GLU A 85 26.68 8.02 -8.51
N VAL A 86 25.43 8.43 -8.55
CA VAL A 86 24.41 7.84 -9.40
C VAL A 86 24.40 8.53 -10.75
N GLN A 87 24.62 7.74 -11.81
CA GLN A 87 24.50 8.21 -13.18
C GLN A 87 23.02 8.33 -13.57
N PHE A 88 22.70 9.16 -14.54
CA PHE A 88 21.33 9.36 -14.98
C PHE A 88 21.22 9.25 -16.50
N ALA A 89 20.19 8.54 -16.98
CA ALA A 89 19.78 8.55 -18.36
C ALA A 89 18.53 9.43 -18.51
N ASN A 90 18.60 10.47 -19.34
CA ASN A 90 17.51 11.45 -19.51
C ASN A 90 16.26 10.89 -20.19
N ASP A 91 16.32 9.64 -20.60
CA ASP A 91 15.22 8.87 -21.16
C ASP A 91 15.45 7.42 -20.77
N CYS A 92 14.40 6.70 -20.36
CA CYS A 92 14.52 5.27 -20.05
C CYS A 92 14.62 4.41 -21.31
N MET A 93 14.32 4.98 -22.48
CA MET A 93 14.48 4.37 -23.79
C MET A 93 15.56 5.12 -24.59
N GLY A 94 15.92 4.57 -25.72
CA GLY A 94 16.84 5.20 -26.63
C GLY A 94 18.31 4.85 -26.42
N GLU A 95 19.16 5.52 -27.20
CA GLU A 95 20.59 5.19 -27.28
C GLU A 95 21.37 5.55 -26.00
N GLU A 96 21.04 6.69 -25.38
CA GLU A 96 21.73 7.13 -24.16
C GLU A 96 21.61 6.08 -23.04
N ALA A 97 20.38 5.61 -22.78
CA ALA A 97 20.15 4.60 -21.77
C ALA A 97 20.88 3.29 -22.09
N ALA A 98 20.80 2.85 -23.34
CA ALA A 98 21.45 1.62 -23.79
C ALA A 98 22.99 1.69 -23.65
N VAL A 99 23.59 2.79 -24.05
CA VAL A 99 25.05 3.00 -23.96
C VAL A 99 25.50 3.07 -22.50
N LYS A 100 24.81 3.83 -21.67
CA LYS A 100 25.15 3.96 -20.25
C LYS A 100 24.98 2.64 -19.49
N ALA A 101 23.92 1.88 -19.78
CA ALA A 101 23.70 0.57 -19.19
C ALA A 101 24.80 -0.42 -19.60
N ALA A 102 25.17 -0.45 -20.88
CA ALA A 102 26.22 -1.32 -21.38
C ALA A 102 27.60 -1.00 -20.77
N ALA A 103 27.86 0.27 -20.48
CA ALA A 103 29.14 0.75 -19.95
C ALA A 103 29.29 0.60 -18.44
N LEU A 104 28.23 0.21 -17.70
CA LEU A 104 28.30 0.08 -16.24
C LEU A 104 29.34 -0.92 -15.80
N GLN A 105 30.17 -0.49 -14.85
CA GLN A 105 31.17 -1.31 -14.17
C GLN A 105 30.66 -1.75 -12.80
N PRO A 106 31.24 -2.81 -12.20
CA PRO A 106 30.92 -3.21 -10.84
C PRO A 106 30.97 -2.03 -9.85
N GLY A 107 29.91 -1.89 -9.03
CA GLY A 107 29.79 -0.80 -8.07
C GLY A 107 29.13 0.46 -8.62
N GLU A 108 28.82 0.51 -9.91
CA GLU A 108 28.18 1.67 -10.53
C GLU A 108 26.65 1.54 -10.57
N VAL A 109 25.98 2.68 -10.54
CA VAL A 109 24.52 2.79 -10.50
C VAL A 109 24.03 3.75 -11.57
N LEU A 110 23.08 3.31 -12.37
CA LEU A 110 22.38 4.11 -13.38
C LEU A 110 20.90 4.22 -13.01
N LEU A 111 20.41 5.44 -12.82
CA LEU A 111 18.98 5.72 -12.67
C LEU A 111 18.40 6.10 -14.03
N LEU A 112 17.36 5.39 -14.45
CA LEU A 112 16.60 5.72 -15.65
C LEU A 112 15.59 6.83 -15.34
N GLU A 113 15.28 7.66 -16.35
CA GLU A 113 14.20 8.64 -16.26
C GLU A 113 12.86 7.93 -16.02
N ASN A 114 11.90 8.67 -15.48
CA ASN A 114 10.57 8.19 -15.08
C ASN A 114 9.94 7.27 -16.14
N LEU A 115 9.74 6.01 -15.76
CA LEU A 115 9.19 4.99 -16.65
C LEU A 115 7.78 5.36 -17.12
N ARG A 116 7.02 6.09 -16.33
CA ARG A 116 5.65 6.50 -16.66
C ARG A 116 5.58 7.70 -17.59
N PHE A 117 6.72 8.22 -18.05
CA PHE A 117 6.71 9.13 -19.19
C PHE A 117 6.21 8.42 -20.45
N TYR A 118 6.31 7.10 -20.48
CA TYR A 118 5.81 6.26 -21.56
C TYR A 118 4.48 5.61 -21.20
N ALA A 119 3.50 5.70 -22.10
CA ALA A 119 2.22 5.00 -21.94
C ALA A 119 2.41 3.49 -21.88
N GLU A 120 3.47 2.98 -22.50
CA GLU A 120 3.85 1.57 -22.56
C GLU A 120 4.16 0.99 -21.19
N GLU A 121 4.64 1.80 -20.23
CA GLU A 121 4.84 1.30 -18.87
C GLU A 121 3.53 0.79 -18.26
N GLU A 122 2.46 1.55 -18.40
CA GLU A 122 1.14 1.17 -17.90
C GLU A 122 0.35 0.28 -18.88
N GLY A 123 0.69 0.33 -20.16
CA GLY A 123 -0.02 -0.41 -21.21
C GLY A 123 -1.41 0.13 -21.49
N LYS A 124 -1.62 1.42 -21.26
CA LYS A 124 -2.89 2.12 -21.50
C LYS A 124 -2.69 3.24 -22.48
N PRO A 125 -3.58 3.39 -23.49
CA PRO A 125 -3.46 4.47 -24.45
C PRO A 125 -3.65 5.83 -23.78
N ARG A 126 -2.97 6.85 -24.33
CA ARG A 126 -3.06 8.24 -23.89
C ARG A 126 -3.47 9.13 -25.05
N GLY A 127 -4.07 10.29 -24.74
CA GLY A 127 -4.41 11.29 -25.73
C GLY A 127 -5.61 10.96 -26.61
N LEU A 128 -6.45 10.01 -26.22
CA LEU A 128 -7.70 9.74 -26.91
C LEU A 128 -8.68 10.89 -26.72
N ALA A 129 -9.42 11.23 -27.78
CA ALA A 129 -10.49 12.21 -27.70
C ALA A 129 -11.62 11.69 -26.80
N GLU A 130 -12.31 12.59 -26.08
CA GLU A 130 -13.42 12.22 -25.20
C GLU A 130 -14.56 11.52 -25.93
N ASP A 131 -14.76 11.90 -27.22
CA ASP A 131 -15.78 11.34 -28.10
C ASP A 131 -15.28 10.16 -28.94
N ALA A 132 -14.11 9.59 -28.62
CA ALA A 132 -13.57 8.44 -29.33
C ALA A 132 -14.57 7.28 -29.34
N THR A 133 -14.72 6.63 -30.49
CA THR A 133 -15.59 5.46 -30.65
C THR A 133 -14.99 4.26 -29.93
N ASP A 134 -15.82 3.25 -29.64
CA ASP A 134 -15.35 1.99 -29.06
C ASP A 134 -14.32 1.30 -29.94
N GLU A 135 -14.47 1.40 -31.25
CA GLU A 135 -13.49 0.87 -32.22
C GLU A 135 -12.15 1.60 -32.14
N GLU A 136 -12.18 2.93 -32.04
CA GLU A 136 -10.97 3.75 -31.88
C GLU A 136 -10.26 3.44 -30.57
N LYS A 137 -11.00 3.29 -29.45
CA LYS A 137 -10.47 2.90 -28.14
C LYS A 137 -9.83 1.51 -28.18
N ALA A 138 -10.49 0.55 -28.82
CA ALA A 138 -9.98 -0.81 -28.95
C ALA A 138 -8.69 -0.87 -29.79
N ALA A 139 -8.65 -0.12 -30.91
CA ALA A 139 -7.46 -0.01 -31.77
C ALA A 139 -6.28 0.61 -31.03
N ALA A 140 -6.51 1.70 -30.27
CA ALA A 140 -5.48 2.36 -29.47
C ALA A 140 -4.95 1.44 -28.35
N LYS A 141 -5.83 0.69 -27.69
CA LYS A 141 -5.45 -0.28 -26.66
C LYS A 141 -4.58 -1.40 -27.25
N LYS A 142 -4.95 -1.93 -28.39
CA LYS A 142 -4.18 -2.95 -29.10
C LYS A 142 -2.79 -2.44 -29.48
N ALA A 143 -2.71 -1.22 -30.05
CA ALA A 143 -1.45 -0.61 -30.44
C ALA A 143 -0.51 -0.43 -29.26
N VAL A 144 -0.98 0.10 -28.12
CA VAL A 144 -0.14 0.31 -26.94
C VAL A 144 0.30 -1.01 -26.32
N LYS A 145 -0.52 -2.06 -26.39
CA LYS A 145 -0.13 -3.40 -25.93
C LYS A 145 0.98 -4.00 -26.78
N GLU A 146 0.98 -3.76 -28.06
CA GLU A 146 2.07 -4.20 -28.95
C GLU A 146 3.36 -3.42 -28.68
N SER A 147 3.28 -2.10 -28.58
CA SER A 147 4.46 -1.26 -28.24
C SER A 147 4.97 -1.50 -26.83
N GLN A 148 4.09 -1.90 -25.91
CA GLN A 148 4.49 -2.29 -24.55
C GLN A 148 5.44 -3.50 -24.57
N LYS A 149 5.24 -4.45 -25.47
CA LYS A 149 6.14 -5.61 -25.60
C LYS A 149 7.56 -5.18 -25.98
N GLU A 150 7.68 -4.28 -26.94
CA GLU A 150 8.99 -3.75 -27.35
C GLU A 150 9.64 -2.90 -26.26
N PHE A 151 8.85 -2.07 -25.58
CA PHE A 151 9.29 -1.29 -24.44
C PHE A 151 9.86 -2.19 -23.33
N THR A 152 9.11 -3.23 -22.96
CA THR A 152 9.49 -4.18 -21.90
C THR A 152 10.76 -4.95 -22.27
N LYS A 153 10.84 -5.43 -23.52
CA LYS A 153 12.00 -6.12 -24.04
C LYS A 153 13.26 -5.24 -23.99
N LYS A 154 13.10 -3.96 -24.32
CA LYS A 154 14.21 -3.00 -24.26
C LYS A 154 14.72 -2.80 -22.84
N LEU A 155 13.81 -2.61 -21.87
CA LEU A 155 14.18 -2.51 -20.45
C LEU A 155 14.93 -3.76 -19.99
N ALA A 156 14.42 -4.94 -20.32
CA ALA A 156 15.06 -6.22 -19.95
C ALA A 156 16.44 -6.36 -20.56
N SER A 157 16.67 -5.80 -21.75
CA SER A 157 17.96 -5.91 -22.45
C SER A 157 19.11 -5.20 -21.74
N TYR A 158 18.82 -4.30 -20.79
CA TYR A 158 19.86 -3.57 -20.05
C TYR A 158 20.56 -4.42 -19.00
N ALA A 159 20.00 -5.56 -18.58
CA ALA A 159 20.44 -6.26 -17.39
C ALA A 159 20.54 -7.78 -17.57
N ASP A 160 21.31 -8.42 -16.69
CA ASP A 160 21.48 -9.87 -16.60
C ASP A 160 20.44 -10.52 -15.69
N CYS A 161 19.93 -9.78 -14.73
CA CYS A 161 18.95 -10.26 -13.76
C CYS A 161 17.96 -9.14 -13.39
N TYR A 162 16.84 -9.56 -12.80
CA TYR A 162 15.73 -8.66 -12.44
C TYR A 162 15.38 -8.81 -10.95
N VAL A 163 15.27 -7.68 -10.28
CA VAL A 163 14.85 -7.60 -8.87
C VAL A 163 13.64 -6.69 -8.76
N ASN A 164 12.54 -7.22 -8.25
CA ASN A 164 11.35 -6.41 -7.94
C ASN A 164 11.34 -6.06 -6.45
N ASP A 165 11.45 -4.76 -6.16
CA ASP A 165 11.45 -4.23 -4.79
C ASP A 165 10.39 -3.14 -4.61
N ALA A 166 9.33 -3.18 -5.42
CA ALA A 166 8.26 -2.19 -5.47
C ALA A 166 6.91 -2.81 -5.14
N PHE A 167 6.63 -3.04 -3.87
CA PHE A 167 5.37 -3.65 -3.44
C PHE A 167 4.16 -2.75 -3.74
N GLY A 168 4.31 -1.43 -3.60
CA GLY A 168 3.23 -0.47 -3.86
C GLY A 168 2.64 -0.53 -5.28
N THR A 169 3.37 -1.09 -6.24
CA THR A 169 2.93 -1.28 -7.63
C THR A 169 2.70 -2.74 -8.01
N ALA A 170 2.81 -3.66 -7.06
CA ALA A 170 2.72 -5.11 -7.33
C ALA A 170 1.34 -5.56 -7.83
N HIS A 171 0.29 -4.77 -7.57
CA HIS A 171 -1.07 -5.04 -8.03
C HIS A 171 -1.32 -4.61 -9.48
N ARG A 172 -0.35 -4.01 -10.15
CA ARG A 172 -0.43 -3.54 -11.53
C ARG A 172 0.43 -4.42 -12.45
N ALA A 173 -0.17 -4.87 -13.55
CA ALA A 173 0.54 -5.64 -14.58
C ALA A 173 1.28 -4.68 -15.54
N HIS A 174 2.10 -3.80 -14.99
CA HIS A 174 2.90 -2.84 -15.77
C HIS A 174 4.13 -3.51 -16.36
N ALA A 175 4.75 -2.85 -17.35
CA ALA A 175 5.93 -3.37 -18.04
C ALA A 175 7.06 -3.70 -17.07
N SER A 176 7.46 -2.75 -16.22
CA SER A 176 8.61 -2.90 -15.32
C SER A 176 8.33 -3.67 -14.03
N THR A 177 7.07 -3.88 -13.67
CA THR A 177 6.68 -4.52 -12.41
C THR A 177 6.27 -5.99 -12.59
N ALA A 178 5.81 -6.37 -13.76
CA ALA A 178 5.31 -7.72 -14.03
C ALA A 178 5.81 -8.29 -15.36
N LEU A 179 5.55 -7.61 -16.47
CA LEU A 179 5.82 -8.16 -17.80
C LEU A 179 7.30 -8.43 -18.05
N ILE A 180 8.18 -7.60 -17.50
CA ILE A 180 9.63 -7.72 -17.64
C ILE A 180 10.18 -9.06 -17.11
N ALA A 181 9.53 -9.63 -16.10
CA ALA A 181 9.96 -10.89 -15.49
C ALA A 181 9.98 -12.06 -16.49
N LYS A 182 9.17 -11.99 -17.54
CA LYS A 182 9.14 -13.03 -18.59
C LYS A 182 10.43 -13.11 -19.41
N TYR A 183 11.25 -12.07 -19.39
CA TYR A 183 12.51 -12.01 -20.13
C TYR A 183 13.70 -12.54 -19.33
N PHE A 184 13.45 -12.98 -18.11
CA PHE A 184 14.46 -13.56 -17.23
C PHE A 184 14.03 -14.96 -16.81
N ASP A 185 15.00 -15.89 -16.78
CA ASP A 185 14.69 -17.21 -16.26
C ASP A 185 14.51 -17.21 -14.73
N VAL A 186 13.99 -18.30 -14.20
CA VAL A 186 13.63 -18.43 -12.79
C VAL A 186 14.81 -18.22 -11.83
N ASN A 187 16.04 -18.43 -12.30
CA ASN A 187 17.25 -18.25 -11.50
C ASN A 187 17.80 -16.82 -11.54
N ASN A 188 17.29 -15.99 -12.44
CA ASN A 188 17.74 -14.62 -12.66
C ASN A 188 16.66 -13.58 -12.40
N LYS A 189 15.61 -13.95 -11.68
CA LYS A 189 14.58 -13.02 -11.19
C LYS A 189 14.25 -13.32 -9.74
N MET A 190 14.03 -12.27 -8.94
CA MET A 190 13.80 -12.41 -7.51
C MET A 190 13.15 -11.17 -6.91
N PHE A 191 12.65 -11.32 -5.70
CA PHE A 191 12.22 -10.18 -4.90
C PHE A 191 13.44 -9.50 -4.26
N GLY A 192 13.36 -8.17 -4.10
CA GLY A 192 14.23 -7.46 -3.19
C GLY A 192 13.84 -7.69 -1.73
N TYR A 193 14.64 -7.22 -0.80
CA TYR A 193 14.36 -7.40 0.63
C TYR A 193 13.05 -6.78 1.09
N LEU A 194 12.71 -5.60 0.58
CA LEU A 194 11.46 -4.93 0.92
C LEU A 194 10.26 -5.77 0.45
N MET A 195 10.30 -6.23 -0.80
CA MET A 195 9.24 -7.07 -1.36
C MET A 195 9.12 -8.40 -0.59
N GLU A 196 10.22 -9.03 -0.21
CA GLU A 196 10.18 -10.25 0.59
C GLU A 196 9.47 -10.04 1.94
N LYS A 197 9.75 -8.93 2.61
CA LYS A 197 9.10 -8.59 3.89
C LYS A 197 7.61 -8.38 3.72
N GLU A 198 7.20 -7.66 2.67
CA GLU A 198 5.79 -7.41 2.38
C GLU A 198 5.05 -8.72 2.07
N VAL A 199 5.62 -9.56 1.24
CA VAL A 199 5.02 -10.87 0.87
C VAL A 199 4.87 -11.75 2.11
N LYS A 200 5.89 -11.82 2.96
CA LYS A 200 5.84 -12.58 4.22
C LYS A 200 4.79 -12.05 5.18
N ALA A 201 4.67 -10.72 5.30
CA ALA A 201 3.68 -10.09 6.17
C ALA A 201 2.26 -10.40 5.72
N VAL A 202 2.00 -10.28 4.42
CA VAL A 202 0.69 -10.64 3.83
C VAL A 202 0.38 -12.12 4.05
N ASP A 203 1.36 -12.99 3.87
CA ASP A 203 1.19 -14.43 4.07
C ASP A 203 0.76 -14.78 5.49
N LYS A 204 1.31 -14.09 6.49
CA LYS A 204 0.96 -14.32 7.90
C LYS A 204 -0.46 -13.94 8.25
N VAL A 205 -1.08 -13.03 7.53
CA VAL A 205 -2.47 -12.63 7.78
C VAL A 205 -3.47 -13.34 6.85
N LEU A 206 -3.01 -13.97 5.77
CA LEU A 206 -3.88 -14.64 4.82
C LEU A 206 -3.76 -16.16 4.80
N ASN A 207 -2.57 -16.71 5.02
CA ASN A 207 -2.31 -18.15 4.84
C ASN A 207 -1.74 -18.85 6.07
N ASP A 208 -0.79 -18.25 6.76
CA ASP A 208 -0.16 -18.81 7.98
C ASP A 208 -0.67 -18.08 9.22
N ILE A 209 -1.95 -18.27 9.51
CA ILE A 209 -2.67 -17.52 10.54
C ILE A 209 -2.54 -18.20 11.89
N LYS A 210 -2.01 -17.46 12.88
CA LYS A 210 -2.06 -17.89 14.30
C LYS A 210 -3.27 -17.24 14.94
N ARG A 211 -4.09 -18.06 15.61
CA ARG A 211 -5.37 -17.63 16.17
C ARG A 211 -5.27 -17.31 17.66
N PRO A 212 -6.08 -16.39 18.21
CA PRO A 212 -7.13 -15.65 17.50
C PRO A 212 -6.60 -14.61 16.51
N PHE A 213 -7.27 -14.47 15.36
CA PHE A 213 -6.98 -13.45 14.37
C PHE A 213 -8.06 -12.36 14.43
N THR A 214 -7.63 -11.13 14.67
CA THR A 214 -8.51 -9.96 14.71
C THR A 214 -8.12 -8.98 13.59
N ALA A 215 -9.09 -8.63 12.76
CA ALA A 215 -8.96 -7.54 11.80
C ALA A 215 -9.72 -6.32 12.30
N ILE A 216 -9.11 -5.15 12.16
CA ILE A 216 -9.70 -3.85 12.53
C ILE A 216 -9.87 -3.07 11.23
N MET A 217 -11.12 -2.85 10.84
CA MET A 217 -11.48 -2.17 9.61
C MET A 217 -12.14 -0.84 9.93
N GLY A 218 -11.41 0.24 9.69
CA GLY A 218 -11.93 1.60 9.75
C GLY A 218 -12.21 2.13 8.34
N GLY A 219 -12.84 3.28 8.27
CA GLY A 219 -13.16 3.93 7.01
C GLY A 219 -14.58 4.49 7.01
N SER A 220 -14.89 5.32 6.04
CA SER A 220 -16.19 6.01 5.98
C SER A 220 -17.26 5.23 5.22
N LYS A 221 -16.88 4.35 4.31
CA LYS A 221 -17.79 3.68 3.38
C LYS A 221 -17.69 2.16 3.43
N VAL A 222 -18.80 1.51 3.75
CA VAL A 222 -18.96 0.05 3.68
C VAL A 222 -18.75 -0.43 2.24
N SER A 223 -19.32 0.29 1.27
CA SER A 223 -19.24 -0.06 -0.16
C SER A 223 -17.81 -0.17 -0.68
N SER A 224 -16.88 0.63 -0.16
CA SER A 224 -15.47 0.60 -0.57
C SER A 224 -14.68 -0.52 0.10
N LYS A 225 -15.22 -1.15 1.14
CA LYS A 225 -14.54 -2.18 1.94
C LYS A 225 -15.16 -3.57 1.82
N ILE A 226 -16.21 -3.72 1.03
CA ILE A 226 -17.00 -4.97 0.97
C ILE A 226 -16.15 -6.19 0.60
N GLU A 227 -15.32 -6.09 -0.44
CA GLU A 227 -14.51 -7.23 -0.89
C GLU A 227 -13.49 -7.64 0.17
N ILE A 228 -12.89 -6.66 0.85
CA ILE A 228 -11.94 -6.89 1.95
C ILE A 228 -12.66 -7.59 3.11
N ILE A 229 -13.81 -7.06 3.52
CA ILE A 229 -14.59 -7.60 4.63
C ILE A 229 -15.03 -9.03 4.32
N GLU A 230 -15.59 -9.28 3.13
CA GLU A 230 -16.05 -10.62 2.73
C GLU A 230 -14.91 -11.63 2.72
N ASN A 231 -13.74 -11.27 2.19
CA ASN A 231 -12.59 -12.17 2.21
C ASN A 231 -12.10 -12.43 3.64
N LEU A 232 -12.08 -11.40 4.48
CA LEU A 232 -11.65 -11.54 5.87
C LEU A 232 -12.60 -12.39 6.70
N LEU A 233 -13.91 -12.37 6.41
CA LEU A 233 -14.88 -13.19 7.14
C LEU A 233 -14.59 -14.69 7.08
N SER A 234 -13.88 -15.17 6.06
CA SER A 234 -13.46 -16.57 5.96
C SER A 234 -12.14 -16.85 6.69
N LYS A 235 -11.48 -15.83 7.23
CA LYS A 235 -10.12 -15.95 7.79
C LYS A 235 -10.01 -15.53 9.26
N VAL A 236 -10.81 -14.55 9.69
CA VAL A 236 -10.70 -13.97 11.04
C VAL A 236 -11.58 -14.68 12.07
N ASP A 237 -11.19 -14.56 13.32
CA ASP A 237 -12.03 -14.93 14.47
C ASP A 237 -12.83 -13.72 14.95
N ASN A 238 -12.24 -12.53 14.89
CA ASN A 238 -12.86 -11.28 15.28
C ASN A 238 -12.71 -10.23 14.16
N LEU A 239 -13.79 -9.52 13.90
CA LEU A 239 -13.77 -8.39 12.97
C LEU A 239 -14.31 -7.16 13.70
N ILE A 240 -13.44 -6.17 13.88
CA ILE A 240 -13.78 -4.87 14.47
C ILE A 240 -14.11 -3.91 13.33
N ILE A 241 -15.31 -3.35 13.35
CA ILE A 241 -15.74 -2.28 12.43
C ILE A 241 -15.64 -0.95 13.17
N ALA A 242 -14.92 -0.01 12.60
CA ALA A 242 -14.66 1.29 13.21
C ALA A 242 -14.74 2.41 12.16
N GLY A 243 -14.47 3.64 12.59
CA GLY A 243 -14.56 4.82 11.74
C GLY A 243 -15.99 5.14 11.34
N GLY A 244 -16.16 5.85 10.22
CA GLY A 244 -17.48 6.28 9.73
C GLY A 244 -18.41 5.15 9.34
N MET A 245 -17.90 3.97 9.00
CA MET A 245 -18.73 2.78 8.74
C MET A 245 -19.59 2.39 9.94
N THR A 246 -19.17 2.70 11.16
CA THR A 246 -19.91 2.45 12.40
C THR A 246 -21.34 2.93 12.29
N TYR A 247 -21.56 4.11 11.72
CA TYR A 247 -22.88 4.76 11.69
C TYR A 247 -23.80 4.15 10.64
N THR A 248 -23.26 3.62 9.56
CA THR A 248 -24.03 2.83 8.58
C THR A 248 -24.55 1.55 9.23
N PHE A 249 -23.70 0.82 9.96
CA PHE A 249 -24.13 -0.37 10.69
C PHE A 249 -25.13 -0.03 11.80
N THR A 250 -24.90 1.03 12.54
CA THR A 250 -25.78 1.46 13.65
C THR A 250 -27.18 1.81 13.13
N LYS A 251 -27.26 2.59 12.06
CA LYS A 251 -28.53 2.96 11.44
C LYS A 251 -29.25 1.74 10.86
N ALA A 252 -28.50 0.82 10.24
CA ALA A 252 -29.04 -0.43 9.70
C ALA A 252 -29.75 -1.26 10.78
N MET A 253 -29.26 -1.21 12.02
CA MET A 253 -29.86 -1.88 13.18
C MET A 253 -31.00 -1.09 13.85
N GLY A 254 -31.37 0.06 13.28
CA GLY A 254 -32.45 0.91 13.80
C GLY A 254 -32.01 2.00 14.78
N GLY A 255 -30.69 2.22 14.95
CA GLY A 255 -30.14 3.23 15.84
C GLY A 255 -30.25 4.65 15.28
N LYS A 256 -30.15 5.63 16.16
CA LYS A 256 -30.14 7.05 15.83
C LYS A 256 -28.70 7.54 15.78
N ILE A 257 -28.31 8.13 14.64
CA ILE A 257 -26.94 8.56 14.38
C ILE A 257 -26.77 10.07 14.19
N GLY A 258 -27.83 10.85 14.41
CA GLY A 258 -27.79 12.30 14.19
C GLY A 258 -27.42 12.65 12.75
N ILE A 259 -26.44 13.56 12.59
CA ILE A 259 -25.92 13.93 11.27
C ILE A 259 -24.63 13.20 10.92
N SER A 260 -24.34 12.09 11.58
CA SER A 260 -23.14 11.28 11.30
C SER A 260 -23.10 10.82 9.85
N ILE A 261 -21.88 10.65 9.32
CA ILE A 261 -21.67 10.09 7.98
C ILE A 261 -22.34 8.72 7.88
N CYS A 262 -23.08 8.49 6.79
CA CYS A 262 -23.80 7.25 6.59
C CYS A 262 -24.06 7.02 5.10
N GLU A 263 -23.91 5.77 4.67
CA GLU A 263 -24.33 5.33 3.35
C GLU A 263 -25.78 4.80 3.45
N ASP A 264 -26.75 5.69 3.32
CA ASP A 264 -28.18 5.35 3.46
C ASP A 264 -28.68 4.30 2.46
N ASP A 265 -28.05 4.19 1.30
CA ASP A 265 -28.34 3.19 0.26
C ASP A 265 -27.67 1.85 0.50
N LYS A 266 -26.88 1.70 1.57
CA LYS A 266 -26.09 0.49 1.90
C LYS A 266 -26.47 -0.15 3.24
N LEU A 267 -27.61 0.20 3.81
CA LEU A 267 -28.06 -0.37 5.08
C LEU A 267 -28.30 -1.88 4.97
N ASP A 268 -28.90 -2.33 3.86
CA ASP A 268 -29.14 -3.76 3.60
C ASP A 268 -27.81 -4.52 3.46
N LEU A 269 -26.81 -3.89 2.85
CA LEU A 269 -25.46 -4.46 2.72
C LEU A 269 -24.83 -4.67 4.09
N ALA A 270 -24.95 -3.69 5.00
CA ALA A 270 -24.45 -3.80 6.36
C ALA A 270 -25.10 -4.98 7.10
N LEU A 271 -26.42 -5.12 7.01
CA LEU A 271 -27.15 -6.26 7.60
C LEU A 271 -26.72 -7.59 7.01
N ASP A 272 -26.50 -7.65 5.70
CA ASP A 272 -26.03 -8.86 5.03
C ASP A 272 -24.65 -9.30 5.51
N LEU A 273 -23.72 -8.34 5.68
CA LEU A 273 -22.40 -8.61 6.23
C LEU A 273 -22.46 -9.13 7.67
N MET A 274 -23.35 -8.57 8.50
CA MET A 274 -23.58 -9.04 9.86
C MET A 274 -24.09 -10.50 9.88
N LYS A 275 -25.01 -10.84 8.97
CA LYS A 275 -25.54 -12.18 8.82
C LYS A 275 -24.45 -13.15 8.36
N LYS A 276 -23.65 -12.79 7.38
CA LYS A 276 -22.51 -13.57 6.90
C LYS A 276 -21.49 -13.85 7.99
N ALA A 277 -21.18 -12.84 8.80
CA ALA A 277 -20.27 -12.98 9.94
C ALA A 277 -20.80 -14.04 10.92
N LYS A 278 -22.08 -13.96 11.28
CA LYS A 278 -22.72 -14.92 12.18
C LYS A 278 -22.70 -16.35 11.62
N GLU A 279 -23.03 -16.51 10.34
CA GLU A 279 -23.01 -17.81 9.67
C GLU A 279 -21.62 -18.44 9.65
N LYS A 280 -20.58 -17.62 9.54
CA LYS A 280 -19.18 -18.07 9.54
C LYS A 280 -18.56 -18.19 10.92
N GLY A 281 -19.32 -17.90 11.97
CA GLY A 281 -18.81 -17.96 13.36
C GLY A 281 -17.82 -16.82 13.69
N VAL A 282 -17.84 -15.75 12.94
CA VAL A 282 -16.98 -14.58 13.19
C VAL A 282 -17.63 -13.66 14.22
N ASN A 283 -16.86 -13.26 15.22
CA ASN A 283 -17.30 -12.28 16.20
C ASN A 283 -17.17 -10.87 15.61
N LEU A 284 -18.28 -10.32 15.14
CA LEU A 284 -18.35 -8.96 14.61
C LEU A 284 -18.52 -7.98 15.75
N ILE A 285 -17.57 -7.09 15.96
CA ILE A 285 -17.51 -6.16 17.10
C ILE A 285 -17.75 -4.75 16.59
N LEU A 286 -18.81 -4.14 17.10
CA LEU A 286 -19.21 -2.77 16.76
C LEU A 286 -19.04 -1.86 17.98
N ALA A 287 -18.93 -0.56 17.72
CA ALA A 287 -18.91 0.43 18.79
C ALA A 287 -20.20 0.44 19.59
N VAL A 288 -20.10 0.68 20.88
CA VAL A 288 -21.26 0.83 21.80
C VAL A 288 -21.47 2.28 22.23
N ASP A 289 -20.43 3.09 22.17
CA ASP A 289 -20.49 4.52 22.47
C ASP A 289 -19.65 5.32 21.45
N ALA A 290 -19.82 6.63 21.45
CA ALA A 290 -19.13 7.52 20.54
C ALA A 290 -18.78 8.83 21.24
N LYS A 291 -17.67 9.43 20.78
CA LYS A 291 -17.39 10.84 21.03
C LYS A 291 -18.02 11.64 19.91
N ILE A 292 -19.01 12.44 20.27
CA ILE A 292 -19.80 13.19 19.31
C ILE A 292 -19.46 14.68 19.37
N ALA A 293 -19.70 15.35 18.24
CA ALA A 293 -19.43 16.78 18.04
C ALA A 293 -20.63 17.45 17.39
N ASP A 294 -20.80 18.75 17.68
CA ASP A 294 -21.87 19.57 17.07
C ASP A 294 -21.44 20.20 15.74
N ALA A 295 -20.22 19.99 15.31
CA ALA A 295 -19.68 20.43 14.03
C ALA A 295 -18.49 19.56 13.62
N PHE A 296 -18.19 19.49 12.34
CA PHE A 296 -16.98 18.82 11.82
C PHE A 296 -15.80 19.78 11.98
N SER A 297 -15.27 19.89 13.19
CA SER A 297 -14.18 20.79 13.54
C SER A 297 -13.45 20.27 14.80
N ASN A 298 -12.14 20.49 14.86
CA ASN A 298 -11.37 20.18 16.06
C ASN A 298 -11.86 20.95 17.29
N ASP A 299 -12.41 22.13 17.09
CA ASP A 299 -12.86 23.04 18.17
C ASP A 299 -14.37 22.90 18.47
N ALA A 300 -15.05 21.95 17.88
CA ALA A 300 -16.45 21.69 18.15
C ALA A 300 -16.70 21.33 19.62
N ASN A 301 -17.92 21.61 20.09
CA ASN A 301 -18.35 21.08 21.38
C ASN A 301 -18.47 19.56 21.29
N THR A 302 -18.04 18.87 22.33
CA THR A 302 -18.00 17.41 22.35
C THR A 302 -18.67 16.84 23.58
N LYS A 303 -19.20 15.64 23.44
CA LYS A 303 -19.68 14.81 24.56
C LYS A 303 -19.65 13.34 24.16
N PHE A 304 -19.85 12.47 25.13
CA PHE A 304 -19.99 11.04 24.87
C PHE A 304 -21.45 10.64 24.97
N CYS A 305 -21.87 9.70 24.15
CA CYS A 305 -23.19 9.09 24.24
C CYS A 305 -23.17 7.66 23.70
N ALA A 306 -24.26 6.92 23.91
CA ALA A 306 -24.46 5.63 23.24
C ALA A 306 -24.45 5.84 21.72
N VAL A 307 -23.83 4.93 21.00
CA VAL A 307 -23.64 5.05 19.53
C VAL A 307 -24.96 5.08 18.76
N ASP A 308 -26.01 4.49 19.31
CA ASP A 308 -27.36 4.39 18.73
C ASP A 308 -28.33 5.47 19.21
N GLU A 309 -27.85 6.43 19.99
CA GLU A 309 -28.63 7.54 20.56
C GLU A 309 -27.98 8.89 20.32
N ILE A 310 -27.38 9.11 19.16
CA ILE A 310 -26.76 10.39 18.81
C ILE A 310 -27.86 11.42 18.53
N PRO A 311 -27.89 12.56 19.25
CA PRO A 311 -28.90 13.58 19.06
C PRO A 311 -28.88 14.24 17.69
N ASP A 312 -29.99 14.80 17.27
CA ASP A 312 -30.07 15.60 16.05
C ASP A 312 -29.04 16.74 16.10
N GLY A 313 -28.40 17.01 14.98
CA GLY A 313 -27.41 18.08 14.89
C GLY A 313 -26.02 17.70 15.43
N TRP A 314 -25.87 16.49 15.94
CA TRP A 314 -24.59 15.95 16.41
C TRP A 314 -24.11 14.81 15.50
N GLU A 315 -22.80 14.62 15.45
CA GLU A 315 -22.17 13.56 14.66
C GLU A 315 -21.08 12.85 15.45
N GLY A 316 -20.93 11.55 15.21
CA GLY A 316 -19.83 10.79 15.78
C GLY A 316 -18.53 11.04 15.05
N LEU A 317 -17.47 11.39 15.78
CA LEU A 317 -16.15 11.64 15.22
C LEU A 317 -15.05 10.73 15.80
N ASP A 318 -15.36 9.97 16.83
CA ASP A 318 -14.48 8.96 17.39
C ASP A 318 -15.30 7.97 18.25
N ILE A 319 -14.67 6.87 18.64
CA ILE A 319 -15.27 5.93 19.61
C ILE A 319 -15.20 6.52 21.02
N GLY A 320 -16.08 6.02 21.90
CA GLY A 320 -16.07 6.40 23.30
C GLY A 320 -15.24 5.44 24.16
N PRO A 321 -15.14 5.72 25.48
CA PRO A 321 -14.30 4.96 26.39
C PRO A 321 -14.73 3.51 26.58
N LYS A 322 -16.02 3.20 26.53
CA LYS A 322 -16.50 1.82 26.63
C LYS A 322 -16.09 0.99 25.41
N THR A 323 -16.18 1.59 24.22
CA THR A 323 -15.75 0.95 22.97
C THR A 323 -14.24 0.73 22.98
N GLU A 324 -13.46 1.71 23.44
CA GLU A 324 -12.01 1.57 23.56
C GLU A 324 -11.63 0.36 24.40
N GLU A 325 -12.29 0.17 25.54
CA GLU A 325 -12.05 -0.98 26.43
C GLU A 325 -12.39 -2.30 25.75
N ILE A 326 -13.55 -2.38 25.09
CA ILE A 326 -13.98 -3.59 24.37
C ILE A 326 -12.98 -3.94 23.27
N PHE A 327 -12.61 -2.96 22.44
CA PHE A 327 -11.66 -3.16 21.35
C PHE A 327 -10.28 -3.58 21.88
N ALA A 328 -9.79 -2.89 22.90
CA ALA A 328 -8.50 -3.19 23.50
C ALA A 328 -8.43 -4.62 24.07
N ASN A 329 -9.47 -5.07 24.74
CA ASN A 329 -9.52 -6.42 25.32
C ASN A 329 -9.46 -7.50 24.23
N VAL A 330 -10.17 -7.33 23.14
CA VAL A 330 -10.13 -8.26 22.00
C VAL A 330 -8.76 -8.26 21.35
N ILE A 331 -8.19 -7.09 21.12
CA ILE A 331 -6.88 -6.92 20.47
C ILE A 331 -5.77 -7.58 21.31
N LYS A 332 -5.77 -7.35 22.61
CA LYS A 332 -4.73 -7.87 23.53
C LYS A 332 -4.68 -9.40 23.59
N GLU A 333 -5.81 -10.07 23.37
CA GLU A 333 -5.90 -11.53 23.35
C GLU A 333 -5.54 -12.15 22.01
N SER A 334 -5.36 -11.32 20.97
CA SER A 334 -5.12 -11.77 19.61
C SER A 334 -3.68 -12.21 19.38
N LYS A 335 -3.49 -13.18 18.49
CA LYS A 335 -2.17 -13.66 18.04
C LYS A 335 -1.81 -13.16 16.65
N THR A 336 -2.79 -12.79 15.86
CA THR A 336 -2.62 -12.14 14.56
C THR A 336 -3.54 -10.93 14.50
N ILE A 337 -3.02 -9.80 14.06
CA ILE A 337 -3.76 -8.54 14.00
C ILE A 337 -3.51 -7.87 12.66
N LEU A 338 -4.59 -7.44 12.02
CA LEU A 338 -4.55 -6.59 10.83
C LEU A 338 -5.28 -5.29 11.16
N TRP A 339 -4.60 -4.17 11.03
CA TRP A 339 -5.21 -2.85 11.22
C TRP A 339 -5.24 -2.07 9.91
N ASN A 340 -6.46 -1.77 9.43
CA ASN A 340 -6.71 -0.97 8.25
C ASN A 340 -7.82 0.05 8.53
N GLY A 341 -7.46 1.26 8.83
CA GLY A 341 -8.35 2.39 9.04
C GLY A 341 -8.50 2.81 10.50
N PRO A 342 -8.48 4.13 10.75
CA PRO A 342 -8.62 4.71 12.10
C PRO A 342 -10.05 4.55 12.64
N THR A 343 -10.19 4.74 13.96
CA THR A 343 -11.49 4.69 14.64
C THR A 343 -12.27 6.00 14.59
N GLY A 344 -11.59 7.10 14.25
CA GLY A 344 -12.18 8.43 14.23
C GLY A 344 -11.42 9.36 13.31
N VAL A 345 -11.78 10.63 13.36
CA VAL A 345 -11.16 11.70 12.57
C VAL A 345 -9.85 12.13 13.25
N PHE A 346 -8.84 11.26 13.13
CA PHE A 346 -7.56 11.41 13.82
C PHE A 346 -6.75 12.64 13.38
N GLU A 347 -7.09 13.24 12.25
CA GLU A 347 -6.51 14.50 11.77
C GLU A 347 -6.81 15.65 12.73
N PHE A 348 -7.92 15.54 13.45
CA PHE A 348 -8.27 16.46 14.52
C PHE A 348 -7.73 15.94 15.85
N GLU A 349 -6.89 16.72 16.52
CA GLU A 349 -6.22 16.31 17.76
C GLU A 349 -7.20 15.85 18.85
N ASN A 350 -8.37 16.49 18.93
CA ASN A 350 -9.38 16.15 19.90
C ASN A 350 -10.14 14.83 19.62
N PHE A 351 -9.90 14.21 18.46
CA PHE A 351 -10.55 12.98 18.04
C PHE A 351 -9.53 11.86 17.73
N THR A 352 -8.37 11.90 18.39
CA THR A 352 -7.29 10.92 18.23
C THR A 352 -7.32 9.80 19.26
N HIS A 353 -8.02 9.98 20.36
CA HIS A 353 -7.93 9.10 21.53
C HIS A 353 -8.29 7.65 21.22
N GLY A 354 -9.34 7.41 20.46
CA GLY A 354 -9.76 6.06 20.08
C GLY A 354 -8.73 5.34 19.21
N SER A 355 -8.22 6.01 18.19
CA SER A 355 -7.19 5.45 17.30
C SER A 355 -5.90 5.18 18.06
N ARG A 356 -5.51 6.07 18.98
CA ARG A 356 -4.36 5.87 19.85
C ARG A 356 -4.55 4.66 20.78
N ALA A 357 -5.72 4.51 21.37
CA ALA A 357 -6.04 3.38 22.25
C ALA A 357 -5.94 2.04 21.50
N VAL A 358 -6.45 1.99 20.27
CA VAL A 358 -6.32 0.82 19.40
C VAL A 358 -4.85 0.53 19.09
N GLY A 359 -4.10 1.55 18.68
CA GLY A 359 -2.67 1.42 18.38
C GLY A 359 -1.86 0.91 19.58
N GLU A 360 -2.12 1.44 20.77
CA GLU A 360 -1.44 1.02 22.01
C GLU A 360 -1.78 -0.43 22.38
N ALA A 361 -3.04 -0.84 22.18
CA ALA A 361 -3.45 -2.25 22.41
C ALA A 361 -2.75 -3.20 21.44
N ILE A 362 -2.57 -2.80 20.18
CA ILE A 362 -1.84 -3.58 19.18
C ILE A 362 -0.37 -3.73 19.58
N VAL A 363 0.26 -2.65 20.04
CA VAL A 363 1.65 -2.67 20.51
C VAL A 363 1.81 -3.61 21.69
N GLU A 364 0.88 -3.57 22.64
CA GLU A 364 0.89 -4.47 23.81
C GLU A 364 0.75 -5.94 23.39
N ALA A 365 -0.19 -6.25 22.51
CA ALA A 365 -0.35 -7.61 21.97
C ALA A 365 0.90 -8.08 21.23
N THR A 366 1.53 -7.20 20.45
CA THR A 366 2.77 -7.48 19.72
C THR A 366 3.92 -7.80 20.68
N LYS A 367 4.04 -7.03 21.75
CA LYS A 367 5.03 -7.25 22.80
C LYS A 367 4.85 -8.63 23.44
N ASN A 368 3.63 -9.12 23.51
CA ASN A 368 3.29 -10.43 24.08
C ASN A 368 3.26 -11.58 23.05
N GLY A 369 3.84 -11.34 21.87
CA GLY A 369 4.07 -12.38 20.85
C GLY A 369 3.09 -12.40 19.68
N ALA A 370 2.16 -11.47 19.59
CA ALA A 370 1.28 -11.36 18.42
C ALA A 370 2.03 -10.83 17.20
N PHE A 371 1.59 -11.24 16.01
CA PHE A 371 2.00 -10.62 14.77
C PHE A 371 0.98 -9.55 14.37
N SER A 372 1.44 -8.33 14.18
CA SER A 372 0.59 -7.20 13.78
C SER A 372 1.04 -6.56 12.49
N LEU A 373 0.09 -6.44 11.55
CA LEU A 373 0.27 -5.79 10.25
C LEU A 373 -0.61 -4.53 10.22
N VAL A 374 0.01 -3.39 9.96
CA VAL A 374 -0.67 -2.11 9.78
C VAL A 374 -0.55 -1.71 8.32
N GLY A 375 -1.65 -1.41 7.69
CA GLY A 375 -1.65 -1.03 6.28
C GLY A 375 -2.79 -0.10 5.89
N GLY A 376 -2.57 0.62 4.79
CA GLY A 376 -3.44 1.70 4.34
C GLY A 376 -2.94 3.07 4.80
N GLY A 377 -3.12 4.10 3.95
CA GLY A 377 -2.52 5.42 4.18
C GLY A 377 -2.86 6.03 5.54
N ASP A 378 -4.13 5.97 5.93
CA ASP A 378 -4.58 6.56 7.19
C ASP A 378 -4.06 5.80 8.42
N SER A 379 -4.00 4.47 8.35
CA SER A 379 -3.47 3.66 9.46
C SER A 379 -1.99 3.90 9.65
N VAL A 380 -1.25 3.97 8.55
CA VAL A 380 0.20 4.28 8.58
C VAL A 380 0.41 5.69 9.14
N ALA A 381 -0.39 6.67 8.73
CA ALA A 381 -0.35 8.01 9.28
C ALA A 381 -0.63 8.03 10.79
N CYS A 382 -1.60 7.22 11.26
CA CYS A 382 -1.89 7.08 12.69
C CYS A 382 -0.70 6.54 13.48
N VAL A 383 -0.13 5.41 13.07
CA VAL A 383 1.02 4.81 13.79
C VAL A 383 2.22 5.75 13.83
N ASN A 384 2.46 6.48 12.76
CA ASN A 384 3.55 7.44 12.70
C ASN A 384 3.28 8.65 13.60
N LYS A 385 2.06 9.20 13.54
CA LYS A 385 1.65 10.33 14.38
C LYS A 385 1.79 10.03 15.88
N PHE A 386 1.44 8.80 16.27
CA PHE A 386 1.46 8.39 17.68
C PHE A 386 2.81 7.80 18.12
N GLY A 387 3.79 7.70 17.21
CA GLY A 387 5.10 7.14 17.54
C GLY A 387 5.06 5.63 17.83
N LEU A 388 4.12 4.90 17.26
CA LEU A 388 3.89 3.49 17.55
C LEU A 388 4.44 2.53 16.49
N ALA A 389 5.01 3.05 15.41
CA ALA A 389 5.47 2.24 14.27
C ALA A 389 6.46 1.15 14.66
N SER A 390 7.38 1.44 15.58
CA SER A 390 8.39 0.47 16.05
C SER A 390 7.81 -0.62 16.96
N GLY A 391 6.61 -0.43 17.48
CA GLY A 391 5.94 -1.35 18.39
C GLY A 391 5.05 -2.39 17.71
N VAL A 392 4.77 -2.21 16.40
CA VAL A 392 4.01 -3.18 15.61
C VAL A 392 4.97 -4.07 14.83
N SER A 393 4.52 -5.25 14.39
CA SER A 393 5.39 -6.18 13.68
C SER A 393 5.79 -5.68 12.29
N TYR A 394 4.85 -5.11 11.56
CA TYR A 394 5.12 -4.60 10.21
C TYR A 394 4.16 -3.48 9.82
N VAL A 395 4.72 -2.41 9.27
CA VAL A 395 3.96 -1.31 8.66
C VAL A 395 4.13 -1.43 7.14
N SER A 396 3.05 -1.77 6.44
CA SER A 396 3.12 -1.97 4.99
C SER A 396 3.29 -0.67 4.23
N THR A 397 4.13 -0.71 3.21
CA THR A 397 4.30 0.39 2.24
C THR A 397 3.34 0.25 1.06
N GLY A 398 2.56 -0.83 1.03
CA GLY A 398 1.84 -1.27 -0.17
C GLY A 398 0.59 -0.51 -0.55
N GLY A 399 -0.04 0.19 0.38
CA GLY A 399 -1.28 0.92 0.10
C GLY A 399 -2.31 0.06 -0.64
N GLY A 400 -2.62 0.41 -1.88
CA GLY A 400 -3.58 -0.31 -2.71
C GLY A 400 -3.20 -1.76 -3.00
N ALA A 401 -1.91 -2.06 -3.12
CA ALA A 401 -1.44 -3.43 -3.34
C ALA A 401 -1.77 -4.33 -2.15
N LEU A 402 -1.55 -3.84 -0.93
CA LEU A 402 -1.93 -4.57 0.27
C LEU A 402 -3.43 -4.82 0.32
N LEU A 403 -4.24 -3.81 0.03
CA LEU A 403 -5.70 -3.95 0.06
C LEU A 403 -6.19 -4.97 -0.96
N GLU A 404 -5.65 -4.98 -2.18
CA GLU A 404 -6.01 -5.99 -3.19
C GLU A 404 -5.57 -7.39 -2.78
N ALA A 405 -4.42 -7.54 -2.12
CA ALA A 405 -4.00 -8.83 -1.56
C ALA A 405 -4.99 -9.33 -0.50
N ILE A 406 -5.43 -8.44 0.40
CA ILE A 406 -6.41 -8.76 1.44
C ILE A 406 -7.78 -9.10 0.83
N GLU A 407 -8.14 -8.50 -0.29
CA GLU A 407 -9.34 -8.86 -1.07
C GLU A 407 -9.25 -10.26 -1.68
N GLY A 408 -8.10 -10.91 -1.62
CA GLY A 408 -7.88 -12.24 -2.18
C GLY A 408 -7.42 -12.24 -3.63
N LYS A 409 -7.05 -11.09 -4.17
CA LYS A 409 -6.58 -10.97 -5.55
C LYS A 409 -5.13 -11.41 -5.69
N VAL A 410 -4.81 -12.03 -6.82
CA VAL A 410 -3.43 -12.33 -7.20
C VAL A 410 -2.75 -11.03 -7.63
N LEU A 411 -1.59 -10.72 -7.05
CA LEU A 411 -0.82 -9.54 -7.42
C LEU A 411 0.14 -9.87 -8.58
N PRO A 412 -0.01 -9.24 -9.75
CA PRO A 412 0.81 -9.57 -10.92
C PRO A 412 2.31 -9.46 -10.70
N GLY A 413 2.76 -8.45 -9.94
CA GLY A 413 4.18 -8.25 -9.65
C GLY A 413 4.79 -9.32 -8.76
N ILE A 414 3.96 -10.00 -7.96
CA ILE A 414 4.39 -11.13 -7.13
C ILE A 414 4.35 -12.42 -7.96
N ALA A 415 3.23 -12.69 -8.64
CA ALA A 415 3.05 -13.89 -9.46
C ALA A 415 4.15 -14.03 -10.52
N ALA A 416 4.52 -12.92 -11.16
CA ALA A 416 5.55 -12.92 -12.22
C ALA A 416 6.93 -13.41 -11.75
N ILE A 417 7.27 -13.20 -10.48
CA ILE A 417 8.53 -13.70 -9.90
C ILE A 417 8.41 -15.18 -9.52
N GLN A 418 7.22 -15.59 -9.06
CA GLN A 418 6.99 -16.96 -8.57
C GLN A 418 6.78 -17.97 -9.70
N GLU A 419 6.40 -17.51 -10.88
CA GLU A 419 6.30 -18.34 -12.09
C GLU A 419 7.67 -18.56 -12.72
#